data_6f823eed0e7f5555b858d91cae589171
#
_entry.id   6f823eed0e7f5555b858d91cae589171
#
_cell.length_a   1.000
_cell.length_b   1.000
_cell.length_c   1.000
_cell.angle_alpha   90.00
_cell.angle_beta   90.00
_cell.angle_gamma   90.00
#
_symmetry.space_group_name_H-M   'P 1'
#
loop_
_entity.id
_entity.type
_entity.pdbx_description
1 polymer ?
#
loop_
_entity_poly.entity_id
_entity_poly.type
_entity_poly.pdbx_seq_one_letter_code
_entity_poly.pdbx_strand_id
1 'polypeptide(L)'
;PVWMQLGESAGFAAALAVKGNTTPGKLDPDALIRKLAISRVMISFFNDVDVTADDPRVTAAQYFGTKGFFASYDAKLDAPLTEAVKAAWKKGFDDLKKGALEPMQLAKAVHEAEANPAQQTKETRGAVLLAMWNELSAH
;
A
#
# COMPACT_ATOMS: atom_id res chain seq x y z
N PRO A 1 -8.08 10.75 -16.01
CA PRO A 1 -7.45 12.07 -15.93
C PRO A 1 -7.19 12.50 -14.49
N VAL A 2 -6.14 13.26 -14.29
CA VAL A 2 -5.69 13.73 -12.97
C VAL A 2 -6.78 14.55 -12.26
N TRP A 3 -7.52 15.36 -12.99
CA TRP A 3 -8.58 16.20 -12.42
C TRP A 3 -9.73 15.39 -11.82
N MET A 4 -10.11 14.28 -12.46
CA MET A 4 -11.14 13.38 -11.92
C MET A 4 -10.67 12.72 -10.63
N GLN A 5 -9.42 12.29 -10.56
CA GLN A 5 -8.83 11.70 -9.35
C GLN A 5 -8.77 12.70 -8.20
N LEU A 6 -8.40 13.96 -8.47
CA LEU A 6 -8.41 15.01 -7.45
C LEU A 6 -9.81 15.28 -6.92
N GLY A 7 -10.82 15.32 -7.80
CA GLY A 7 -12.21 15.49 -7.41
C GLY A 7 -12.75 14.34 -6.55
N GLU A 8 -12.42 13.09 -6.90
CA GLU A 8 -12.76 11.91 -6.10
C GLU A 8 -12.10 11.98 -4.72
N SER A 9 -10.82 12.29 -4.66
CA SER A 9 -10.09 12.37 -3.38
C SER A 9 -10.69 13.43 -2.45
N ALA A 10 -11.05 14.60 -2.99
CA ALA A 10 -11.71 15.66 -2.24
C ALA A 10 -13.10 15.22 -1.75
N GLY A 11 -13.87 14.50 -2.59
CA GLY A 11 -15.17 13.96 -2.23
C GLY A 11 -15.09 12.95 -1.09
N PHE A 12 -14.14 12.04 -1.13
CA PHE A 12 -13.91 11.07 -0.05
C PHE A 12 -13.46 11.75 1.24
N ALA A 13 -12.60 12.75 1.17
CA ALA A 13 -12.18 13.50 2.34
C ALA A 13 -13.36 14.22 2.99
N ALA A 14 -14.22 14.86 2.20
CA ALA A 14 -15.42 15.53 2.70
C ALA A 14 -16.39 14.53 3.35
N ALA A 15 -16.63 13.38 2.73
CA ALA A 15 -17.51 12.33 3.27
C ALA A 15 -16.98 11.78 4.59
N LEU A 16 -15.68 11.53 4.71
CA LEU A 16 -15.06 11.08 5.95
C LEU A 16 -15.14 12.16 7.03
N ALA A 17 -14.95 13.42 6.69
CA ALA A 17 -15.05 14.53 7.64
C ALA A 17 -16.45 14.66 8.21
N VAL A 18 -17.48 14.56 7.37
CA VAL A 18 -18.88 14.59 7.82
C VAL A 18 -19.19 13.41 8.73
N LYS A 19 -18.78 12.20 8.35
CA LYS A 19 -18.98 10.99 9.14
C LYS A 19 -18.28 11.06 10.49
N GLY A 20 -17.08 11.62 10.54
CA GLY A 20 -16.28 11.77 11.75
C GLY A 20 -16.60 13.05 12.56
N ASN A 21 -17.56 13.85 12.13
CA ASN A 21 -17.90 15.14 12.74
C ASN A 21 -16.67 16.04 12.91
N THR A 22 -15.86 16.14 11.84
CA THR A 22 -14.62 16.91 11.80
C THR A 22 -14.49 17.66 10.48
N THR A 23 -13.41 18.41 10.30
CA THR A 23 -13.11 19.08 9.03
C THR A 23 -12.13 18.24 8.20
N PRO A 24 -12.13 18.36 6.84
CA PRO A 24 -11.17 17.63 6.00
C PRO A 24 -9.71 17.80 6.40
N GLY A 25 -9.32 18.99 6.88
CA GLY A 25 -7.95 19.26 7.31
C GLY A 25 -7.54 18.57 8.62
N LYS A 26 -8.50 18.02 9.35
CA LYS A 26 -8.27 17.28 10.61
C LYS A 26 -8.39 15.77 10.45
N LEU A 27 -8.63 15.30 9.23
CA LEU A 27 -8.70 13.86 8.94
C LEU A 27 -7.34 13.21 9.12
N ASP A 28 -7.35 11.98 9.60
CA ASP A 28 -6.18 11.12 9.52
C ASP A 28 -5.87 10.82 8.04
N PRO A 29 -4.69 11.21 7.54
CA PRO A 29 -4.33 10.93 6.15
C PRO A 29 -4.38 9.45 5.79
N ASP A 30 -4.04 8.57 6.72
CA ASP A 30 -4.08 7.13 6.48
C ASP A 30 -5.51 6.62 6.27
N ALA A 31 -6.48 7.14 7.01
CA ALA A 31 -7.88 6.80 6.82
C ALA A 31 -8.39 7.15 5.42
N LEU A 32 -7.98 8.31 4.90
CA LEU A 32 -8.30 8.71 3.52
C LEU A 32 -7.65 7.78 2.50
N ILE A 33 -6.37 7.48 2.66
CA ILE A 33 -5.63 6.58 1.76
C ILE A 33 -6.28 5.20 1.72
N ARG A 34 -6.65 4.65 2.87
CA ARG A 34 -7.36 3.36 2.96
C ARG A 34 -8.70 3.40 2.20
N LYS A 35 -9.46 4.47 2.39
CA LYS A 35 -10.75 4.63 1.70
C LYS A 35 -10.58 4.72 0.20
N LEU A 36 -9.59 5.46 -0.28
CA LEU A 36 -9.29 5.55 -1.71
C LEU A 36 -8.89 4.19 -2.29
N ALA A 37 -8.04 3.43 -1.59
CA ALA A 37 -7.63 2.09 -2.01
C ALA A 37 -8.82 1.14 -2.11
N ILE A 38 -9.70 1.12 -1.11
CA ILE A 38 -10.91 0.29 -1.08
C ILE A 38 -11.85 0.66 -2.24
N SER A 39 -11.94 1.95 -2.56
CA SER A 39 -12.79 2.46 -3.63
C SER A 39 -12.15 2.33 -5.02
N ARG A 40 -11.02 1.63 -5.12
CA ARG A 40 -10.29 1.36 -6.36
C ARG A 40 -9.83 2.61 -7.09
N VAL A 41 -9.58 3.69 -6.37
CA VAL A 41 -8.91 4.88 -6.91
C VAL A 41 -7.43 4.55 -7.07
N MET A 42 -6.86 4.87 -8.22
CA MET A 42 -5.42 4.67 -8.45
C MET A 42 -4.62 5.69 -7.66
N ILE A 43 -4.03 5.26 -6.54
CA ILE A 43 -3.19 6.08 -5.66
C ILE A 43 -1.71 5.71 -5.76
N SER A 44 -1.41 4.56 -6.34
CA SER A 44 -0.06 4.12 -6.69
C SER A 44 -0.04 3.61 -8.11
N PHE A 45 0.99 3.96 -8.87
CA PHE A 45 1.13 3.50 -10.25
C PHE A 45 1.99 2.23 -10.31
N PHE A 46 1.46 1.21 -10.97
CA PHE A 46 2.19 -0.02 -11.31
C PHE A 46 1.94 -0.38 -12.77
N ASN A 47 2.98 -0.85 -13.46
CA ASN A 47 2.88 -1.31 -14.84
C ASN A 47 2.07 -2.61 -14.96
N ASP A 48 2.10 -3.45 -13.94
CA ASP A 48 1.61 -4.82 -13.94
C ASP A 48 0.40 -5.05 -13.04
N VAL A 49 -0.26 -3.98 -12.58
CA VAL A 49 -1.46 -4.06 -11.76
C VAL A 49 -2.62 -3.36 -12.46
N ASP A 50 -3.71 -4.09 -12.65
CA ASP A 50 -4.96 -3.57 -13.18
C ASP A 50 -5.88 -3.16 -12.01
N VAL A 51 -6.06 -1.85 -11.81
CA VAL A 51 -6.88 -1.32 -10.72
C VAL A 51 -8.37 -1.63 -10.88
N THR A 52 -8.81 -2.03 -12.07
CA THR A 52 -10.19 -2.43 -12.33
C THR A 52 -10.45 -3.91 -12.03
N ALA A 53 -9.41 -4.69 -11.83
CA ALA A 53 -9.53 -6.11 -11.54
C ALA A 53 -10.21 -6.35 -10.18
N ASP A 54 -11.06 -7.36 -10.12
CA ASP A 54 -11.70 -7.78 -8.88
C ASP A 54 -10.77 -8.73 -8.09
N ASP A 55 -9.67 -8.17 -7.64
CA ASP A 55 -8.60 -8.87 -6.94
C ASP A 55 -8.26 -8.08 -5.66
N PRO A 56 -8.48 -8.65 -4.46
CA PRO A 56 -8.18 -7.96 -3.21
C PRO A 56 -6.70 -7.60 -3.04
N ARG A 57 -5.80 -8.28 -3.74
CA ARG A 57 -4.37 -7.94 -3.74
C ARG A 57 -4.10 -6.58 -4.37
N VAL A 58 -4.96 -6.15 -5.31
CA VAL A 58 -4.84 -4.83 -5.94
C VAL A 58 -5.04 -3.72 -4.91
N THR A 59 -6.06 -3.84 -4.06
CA THR A 59 -6.30 -2.89 -2.97
C THR A 59 -5.09 -2.81 -2.04
N ALA A 60 -4.56 -3.95 -1.63
CA ALA A 60 -3.36 -4.03 -0.81
C ALA A 60 -2.16 -3.36 -1.49
N ALA A 61 -1.91 -3.67 -2.76
CA ALA A 61 -0.81 -3.08 -3.52
C ALA A 61 -0.93 -1.57 -3.63
N GLN A 62 -2.12 -1.04 -3.88
CA GLN A 62 -2.38 0.39 -3.95
C GLN A 62 -2.05 1.08 -2.62
N TYR A 63 -2.50 0.53 -1.51
CA TYR A 63 -2.21 1.07 -0.19
C TYR A 63 -0.71 1.02 0.14
N PHE A 64 -0.12 -0.16 0.07
CA PHE A 64 1.30 -0.34 0.42
C PHE A 64 2.25 0.36 -0.54
N GLY A 65 1.82 0.62 -1.78
CA GLY A 65 2.56 1.45 -2.72
C GLY A 65 2.81 2.86 -2.19
N THR A 66 1.84 3.45 -1.46
CA THR A 66 2.00 4.77 -0.84
C THR A 66 2.92 4.74 0.38
N LYS A 67 3.20 3.55 0.92
CA LYS A 67 3.97 3.36 2.16
C LYS A 67 5.42 2.96 1.92
N GLY A 68 5.86 2.91 0.67
CA GLY A 68 7.26 2.60 0.34
C GLY A 68 7.59 1.12 0.28
N PHE A 69 6.60 0.24 0.17
CA PHE A 69 6.81 -1.22 0.11
C PHE A 69 7.37 -1.71 -1.23
N PHE A 70 7.38 -0.87 -2.25
CA PHE A 70 7.87 -1.21 -3.58
C PHE A 70 8.99 -0.27 -4.00
N ALA A 71 10.04 -0.84 -4.58
CA ALA A 71 11.19 -0.08 -5.07
C ALA A 71 11.08 0.28 -6.57
N SER A 72 10.10 -0.28 -7.28
CA SER A 72 9.88 -0.05 -8.70
C SER A 72 8.39 0.04 -9.04
N TYR A 73 8.10 0.32 -10.31
CA TYR A 73 6.72 0.36 -10.82
C TYR A 73 6.14 -1.02 -11.15
N ASP A 74 6.85 -2.09 -10.85
CA ASP A 74 6.38 -3.46 -11.02
C ASP A 74 6.12 -4.09 -9.65
N ALA A 75 4.84 -4.33 -9.34
CA ALA A 75 4.45 -4.93 -8.06
C ALA A 75 4.81 -6.40 -7.97
N LYS A 76 4.76 -7.11 -9.10
CA LYS A 76 5.09 -8.54 -9.23
C LYS A 76 4.35 -9.40 -8.20
N LEU A 77 3.03 -9.23 -8.14
CA LEU A 77 2.19 -9.87 -7.10
C LEU A 77 2.24 -11.40 -7.13
N ASP A 78 2.43 -11.99 -8.31
CA ASP A 78 2.52 -13.44 -8.48
C ASP A 78 3.94 -13.99 -8.32
N ALA A 79 4.95 -13.13 -8.22
CA ALA A 79 6.33 -13.54 -8.06
C ALA A 79 6.61 -14.05 -6.64
N PRO A 80 7.54 -15.01 -6.50
CA PRO A 80 7.99 -15.44 -5.17
C PRO A 80 8.61 -14.28 -4.39
N LEU A 81 8.29 -14.21 -3.11
CA LEU A 81 8.89 -13.25 -2.20
C LEU A 81 10.24 -13.78 -1.73
N THR A 82 11.29 -12.95 -1.80
CA THR A 82 12.60 -13.32 -1.25
C THR A 82 12.63 -13.08 0.26
N GLU A 83 13.50 -13.80 0.96
CA GLU A 83 13.66 -13.63 2.41
C GLU A 83 14.10 -12.20 2.78
N ALA A 84 14.97 -11.59 1.97
CA ALA A 84 15.44 -10.23 2.21
C ALA A 84 14.32 -9.19 2.08
N VAL A 85 13.49 -9.28 1.05
CA VAL A 85 12.34 -8.38 0.88
C VAL A 85 11.29 -8.63 1.96
N LYS A 86 11.05 -9.89 2.31
CA LYS A 86 10.13 -10.25 3.39
C LYS A 86 10.55 -9.62 4.72
N ALA A 87 11.84 -9.67 5.05
CA ALA A 87 12.36 -9.04 6.26
C ALA A 87 12.17 -7.52 6.26
N ALA A 88 12.44 -6.86 5.13
CA ALA A 88 12.23 -5.43 4.98
C ALA A 88 10.73 -5.06 5.12
N TRP A 89 9.85 -5.81 4.48
CA TRP A 89 8.41 -5.59 4.58
C TRP A 89 7.87 -5.81 6.00
N LYS A 90 8.34 -6.85 6.68
CA LYS A 90 7.94 -7.12 8.06
C LYS A 90 8.32 -5.97 8.98
N LYS A 91 9.56 -5.49 8.87
CA LYS A 91 10.01 -4.32 9.64
C LYS A 91 9.16 -3.09 9.32
N GLY A 92 8.95 -2.80 8.03
CA GLY A 92 8.12 -1.67 7.61
C GLY A 92 6.68 -1.78 8.12
N PHE A 93 6.12 -2.97 8.13
CA PHE A 93 4.77 -3.22 8.64
C PHE A 93 4.68 -3.02 10.16
N ASP A 94 5.67 -3.47 10.90
CA ASP A 94 5.73 -3.23 12.35
C ASP A 94 5.87 -1.73 12.65
N ASP A 95 6.70 -1.01 11.90
CA ASP A 95 6.84 0.44 12.02
C ASP A 95 5.54 1.17 11.65
N LEU A 96 4.84 0.70 10.62
CA LEU A 96 3.54 1.24 10.24
C LEU A 96 2.51 1.12 11.37
N LYS A 97 2.43 -0.04 12.00
CA LYS A 97 1.50 -0.28 13.12
C LYS A 97 1.82 0.60 14.33
N LYS A 98 3.08 0.97 14.51
CA LYS A 98 3.53 1.86 15.59
C LYS A 98 3.45 3.35 15.25
N GLY A 99 3.10 3.68 14.01
CA GLY A 99 3.09 5.06 13.52
C GLY A 99 4.49 5.63 13.30
N ALA A 100 5.51 4.79 13.16
CA ALA A 100 6.91 5.17 13.02
C ALA A 100 7.47 4.91 11.61
N LEU A 101 6.64 4.52 10.66
CA LEU A 101 7.08 4.21 9.31
C LEU A 101 7.60 5.46 8.58
N GLU A 102 8.77 5.32 8.00
CA GLU A 102 9.34 6.27 7.05
C GLU A 102 9.37 5.65 5.65
N PRO A 103 8.43 6.01 4.76
CA PRO A 103 8.27 5.35 3.46
C PRO A 103 9.54 5.38 2.59
N MET A 104 10.27 6.48 2.59
CA MET A 104 11.51 6.59 1.80
C MET A 104 12.60 5.64 2.31
N GLN A 105 12.71 5.47 3.62
CA GLN A 105 13.67 4.54 4.22
C GLN A 105 13.30 3.10 3.89
N LEU A 106 12.02 2.77 3.94
CA LEU A 106 11.54 1.44 3.58
C LEU A 106 11.80 1.16 2.10
N ALA A 107 11.48 2.10 1.21
CA ALA A 107 11.72 1.94 -0.23
C ALA A 107 13.20 1.69 -0.54
N LYS A 108 14.09 2.38 0.15
CA LYS A 108 15.54 2.16 0.03
C LYS A 108 15.93 0.75 0.50
N ALA A 109 15.41 0.32 1.65
CA ALA A 109 15.67 -1.02 2.17
C ALA A 109 15.16 -2.12 1.22
N VAL A 110 13.98 -1.94 0.64
CA VAL A 110 13.42 -2.86 -0.36
C VAL A 110 14.28 -2.90 -1.62
N HIS A 111 14.72 -1.74 -2.10
CA HIS A 111 15.62 -1.66 -3.25
C HIS A 111 16.92 -2.43 -3.03
N GLU A 112 17.55 -2.24 -1.88
CA GLU A 112 18.77 -2.97 -1.50
C GLU A 112 18.52 -4.48 -1.37
N ALA A 113 17.37 -4.87 -0.81
CA ALA A 113 16.98 -6.26 -0.68
C ALA A 113 16.75 -6.94 -2.05
N GLU A 114 16.15 -6.22 -3.00
CA GLU A 114 15.93 -6.73 -4.36
C GLU A 114 17.22 -6.85 -5.17
N ALA A 115 18.21 -6.03 -4.89
CA ALA A 115 19.52 -6.10 -5.54
C ALA A 115 20.33 -7.33 -5.12
N ASN A 116 20.05 -7.90 -3.96
CA ASN A 116 20.66 -9.12 -3.45
C ASN A 116 19.72 -10.31 -3.68
N PRO A 117 19.97 -11.18 -4.66
CA PRO A 117 19.14 -12.36 -4.86
C PRO A 117 19.29 -13.31 -3.68
N ALA A 118 18.43 -13.11 -2.71
CA ALA A 118 18.35 -13.96 -1.53
C ALA A 118 17.47 -15.18 -1.82
N GLN A 119 17.49 -16.11 -0.90
CA GLN A 119 16.66 -17.31 -0.90
C GLN A 119 15.18 -16.94 -1.07
N GLN A 120 14.51 -17.59 -2.02
CA GLN A 120 13.09 -17.38 -2.24
C GLN A 120 12.26 -18.12 -1.19
N THR A 121 11.19 -17.49 -0.73
CA THR A 121 10.19 -18.16 0.11
C THR A 121 9.17 -18.91 -0.76
N LYS A 122 8.30 -19.69 -0.11
CA LYS A 122 7.16 -20.35 -0.78
C LYS A 122 5.98 -19.40 -0.98
N GLU A 123 6.04 -18.19 -0.41
CA GLU A 123 4.97 -17.19 -0.46
C GLU A 123 5.15 -16.27 -1.66
N THR A 124 4.05 -15.85 -2.27
CA THR A 124 4.06 -14.81 -3.30
C THR A 124 4.01 -13.42 -2.66
N ARG A 125 4.50 -12.43 -3.37
CA ARG A 125 4.46 -11.04 -2.95
C ARG A 125 3.01 -10.59 -2.66
N GLY A 126 2.09 -10.92 -3.56
CA GLY A 126 0.67 -10.58 -3.40
C GLY A 126 0.02 -11.24 -2.20
N ALA A 127 0.33 -12.50 -1.90
CA ALA A 127 -0.23 -13.20 -0.75
C ALA A 127 0.20 -12.56 0.59
N VAL A 128 1.46 -12.18 0.70
CA VAL A 128 1.98 -11.52 1.91
C VAL A 128 1.38 -10.12 2.09
N LEU A 129 1.28 -9.34 1.02
CA LEU A 129 0.64 -8.02 1.07
C LEU A 129 -0.83 -8.12 1.47
N LEU A 130 -1.56 -9.09 0.92
CA LEU A 130 -2.95 -9.31 1.27
C LEU A 130 -3.12 -9.69 2.74
N ALA A 131 -2.25 -10.54 3.27
CA ALA A 131 -2.27 -10.90 4.69
C ALA A 131 -2.02 -9.68 5.59
N MET A 132 -1.07 -8.84 5.24
CA MET A 132 -0.80 -7.59 5.96
C MET A 132 -1.97 -6.61 5.89
N TRP A 133 -2.59 -6.48 4.70
CA TRP A 133 -3.76 -5.63 4.53
C TRP A 133 -4.94 -6.11 5.38
N ASN A 134 -5.20 -7.41 5.40
CA ASN A 134 -6.27 -8.00 6.21
C ASN A 134 -6.02 -7.78 7.71
N GLU A 135 -4.78 -7.87 8.17
CA GLU A 135 -4.42 -7.58 9.56
C GLU A 135 -4.69 -6.12 9.92
N LEU A 136 -4.32 -5.17 9.06
CA LEU A 136 -4.61 -3.75 9.26
C LEU A 136 -6.11 -3.47 9.27
N SER A 137 -6.86 -4.12 8.40
CA SER A 137 -8.30 -3.89 8.24
C SER A 137 -9.13 -4.52 9.35
N ALA A 138 -8.58 -5.46 10.12
CA ALA A 138 -9.23 -6.07 11.27
C ALA A 138 -9.21 -5.18 12.53
N HIS A 139 -8.42 -4.13 12.51
CA HIS A 139 -8.30 -3.14 13.57
C HIS A 139 -8.82 -1.78 13.07
#